data_a541a1d7d9b4cf8f5125c0a36754fdfb
#
_entry.id   a541a1d7d9b4cf8f5125c0a36754fdfb
#
_cell.length_a   1.000
_cell.length_b   1.000
_cell.length_c   1.000
_cell.angle_alpha   90.00
_cell.angle_beta   90.00
_cell.angle_gamma   90.00
#
_symmetry.space_group_name_H-M   'P 1'
#
loop_
_entity.id
_entity.type
_entity.pdbx_description
1 polymer ?
#
loop_
_entity_poly.entity_id
_entity_poly.type
_entity_poly.pdbx_seq_one_letter_code
_entity_poly.pdbx_strand_id
1 'polypeptide(L)'
;MKSYRNKSTFKGVKSELTVKYGVSKSDDYASLNTNDAKTKSRDYFNSHRRSKLAGGGYWRHDYKYAFSIIKKIKPENLIDIGCGPGAFLSEVSRLFPEVQLNALDLSEEMIEETKSRLSGNVTATAGDSENMPLEDEQYQVVTCNMSIHHYPHPQKAVNEMYRILKKGGYLLLNDMDCAAPIRAVANFWFPRLKAGDVKMYNRDEIVELVKTAGFKKIKYRKITPFTFQCIAKK
;
A
#
# COMPACT_ATOMS: atom_id res chain seq x y z
N MET A 1 39.44 -39.34 -3.51
CA MET A 1 39.80 -38.48 -2.40
C MET A 1 40.43 -37.19 -2.88
N LYS A 2 39.75 -36.06 -2.84
CA LYS A 2 40.28 -34.70 -2.68
C LYS A 2 39.08 -33.79 -2.52
N SER A 3 38.88 -33.32 -1.29
CA SER A 3 37.91 -32.29 -0.93
C SER A 3 38.37 -30.92 -1.43
N TYR A 4 37.48 -30.15 -2.04
CA TYR A 4 37.66 -28.71 -2.21
C TYR A 4 36.50 -27.99 -1.49
N ARG A 5 36.79 -27.59 -0.24
CA ARG A 5 36.09 -26.46 0.38
C ARG A 5 36.63 -25.18 -0.25
N ASN A 6 35.75 -24.38 -0.81
CA ASN A 6 36.02 -22.97 -1.01
C ASN A 6 34.82 -22.15 -0.54
N LYS A 7 34.88 -21.78 0.76
CA LYS A 7 34.05 -20.74 1.37
C LYS A 7 34.91 -19.49 1.47
N SER A 8 34.86 -18.59 0.51
CA SER A 8 35.24 -17.19 0.71
C SER A 8 35.23 -16.42 -0.61
N THR A 9 34.08 -15.95 -1.09
CA THR A 9 34.05 -14.89 -2.14
C THR A 9 32.72 -14.15 -2.24
N PHE A 10 31.80 -14.30 -1.28
CA PHE A 10 30.53 -13.58 -1.35
C PHE A 10 30.41 -12.34 -0.43
N LYS A 11 31.42 -12.05 0.40
CA LYS A 11 31.41 -10.85 1.27
C LYS A 11 31.99 -9.59 0.63
N GLY A 12 32.83 -9.70 -0.39
CA GLY A 12 33.49 -8.55 -1.06
C GLY A 12 32.60 -7.82 -2.08
N VAL A 13 31.72 -8.54 -2.76
CA VAL A 13 30.90 -7.97 -3.84
C VAL A 13 29.77 -7.06 -3.32
N LYS A 14 29.29 -7.28 -2.09
CA LYS A 14 28.26 -6.43 -1.48
C LYS A 14 28.77 -5.03 -1.09
N SER A 15 30.04 -4.89 -0.74
CA SER A 15 30.62 -3.59 -0.33
C SER A 15 30.97 -2.70 -1.53
N GLU A 16 31.40 -3.27 -2.65
CA GLU A 16 31.78 -2.48 -3.84
C GLU A 16 30.58 -1.95 -4.62
N LEU A 17 29.46 -2.68 -4.68
CA LEU A 17 28.22 -2.22 -5.31
C LEU A 17 27.56 -1.09 -4.52
N THR A 18 27.70 -1.04 -3.19
CA THR A 18 27.19 0.02 -2.34
C THR A 18 27.90 1.36 -2.58
N VAL A 19 29.19 1.34 -2.87
CA VAL A 19 30.01 2.54 -3.12
C VAL A 19 29.81 3.07 -4.55
N LYS A 20 29.53 2.21 -5.53
CA LYS A 20 29.47 2.58 -6.96
C LYS A 20 28.12 3.12 -7.43
N TYR A 21 27.04 2.86 -6.70
CA TYR A 21 25.66 3.24 -7.11
C TYR A 21 24.87 4.00 -6.02
N GLY A 22 25.53 4.48 -4.97
CA GLY A 22 24.91 5.38 -3.99
C GLY A 22 23.66 4.80 -3.29
N VAL A 23 23.60 3.48 -3.12
CA VAL A 23 22.51 2.87 -2.32
C VAL A 23 22.88 3.03 -0.86
N SER A 24 22.57 4.20 -0.29
CA SER A 24 22.66 4.39 1.15
C SER A 24 21.57 3.57 1.86
N LYS A 25 21.91 3.13 3.04
CA LYS A 25 21.03 2.42 3.97
C LYS A 25 19.77 3.25 4.25
N SER A 26 18.74 2.60 4.72
CA SER A 26 17.36 3.01 5.06
C SER A 26 17.11 4.41 5.66
N ASP A 27 18.11 5.26 5.83
CA ASP A 27 18.02 6.48 6.61
C ASP A 27 17.86 7.78 5.80
N ASP A 28 18.02 7.73 4.47
CA ASP A 28 17.92 8.93 3.62
C ASP A 28 16.48 9.45 3.41
N TYR A 29 15.46 8.66 3.75
CA TYR A 29 14.06 9.11 3.69
C TYR A 29 13.65 9.93 4.91
N ALA A 30 14.39 9.85 6.01
CA ALA A 30 14.15 10.65 7.22
C ALA A 30 14.42 12.15 7.01
N SER A 31 15.11 12.54 5.93
CA SER A 31 15.39 13.94 5.57
C SER A 31 14.29 14.59 4.72
N LEU A 32 13.35 13.81 4.16
CA LEU A 32 12.17 14.38 3.53
C LEU A 32 11.30 14.98 4.62
N ASN A 33 10.99 16.28 4.48
CA ASN A 33 9.96 16.89 5.33
C ASN A 33 8.66 16.11 5.14
N THR A 34 8.33 15.23 6.08
CA THR A 34 7.21 14.29 6.00
C THR A 34 5.87 14.98 5.82
N ASN A 35 5.73 16.19 6.40
CA ASN A 35 4.56 17.03 6.20
C ASN A 35 4.47 17.54 4.76
N ASP A 36 5.61 17.80 4.11
CA ASP A 36 5.64 18.22 2.71
C ASP A 36 5.15 17.11 1.76
N ALA A 37 5.56 15.84 1.97
CA ALA A 37 5.11 14.73 1.14
C ALA A 37 3.60 14.48 1.28
N LYS A 38 3.06 14.50 2.49
CA LYS A 38 1.61 14.38 2.74
C LYS A 38 0.82 15.54 2.13
N THR A 39 1.30 16.77 2.28
CA THR A 39 0.67 17.95 1.71
C THR A 39 0.68 17.88 0.19
N LYS A 40 1.81 17.53 -0.43
CA LYS A 40 1.91 17.36 -1.89
C LYS A 40 0.94 16.30 -2.41
N SER A 41 0.89 15.14 -1.76
CA SER A 41 -0.03 14.07 -2.13
C SER A 41 -1.48 14.54 -2.05
N ARG A 42 -1.90 15.09 -0.92
CA ARG A 42 -3.25 15.62 -0.74
C ARG A 42 -3.61 16.66 -1.80
N ASP A 43 -2.77 17.68 -1.99
CA ASP A 43 -3.04 18.79 -2.90
C ASP A 43 -3.05 18.34 -4.37
N TYR A 44 -2.19 17.38 -4.73
CA TYR A 44 -2.20 16.77 -6.06
C TYR A 44 -3.52 16.05 -6.32
N PHE A 45 -3.95 15.17 -5.41
CA PHE A 45 -5.20 14.43 -5.58
C PHE A 45 -6.43 15.33 -5.52
N ASN A 46 -6.45 16.36 -4.69
CA ASN A 46 -7.50 17.38 -4.68
C ASN A 46 -7.66 18.04 -6.05
N SER A 47 -6.55 18.42 -6.69
CA SER A 47 -6.58 19.04 -8.02
C SER A 47 -6.90 18.08 -9.16
N HIS A 48 -6.67 16.77 -8.99
CA HIS A 48 -6.83 15.73 -10.02
C HIS A 48 -7.98 14.75 -9.76
N ARG A 49 -8.88 15.04 -8.84
CA ARG A 49 -9.98 14.16 -8.40
C ARG A 49 -10.81 13.53 -9.53
N ARG A 50 -10.99 14.26 -10.66
CA ARG A 50 -11.75 13.79 -11.84
C ARG A 50 -10.86 13.12 -12.89
N SER A 51 -9.57 12.96 -12.66
CA SER A 51 -8.70 12.33 -13.63
C SER A 51 -8.98 10.83 -13.73
N LYS A 52 -8.76 10.25 -14.92
CA LYS A 52 -8.87 8.79 -15.12
C LYS A 52 -7.88 8.02 -14.26
N LEU A 53 -6.73 8.61 -13.90
CA LEU A 53 -5.72 8.03 -13.02
C LEU A 53 -6.25 7.90 -11.59
N ALA A 54 -6.84 8.95 -11.03
CA ALA A 54 -7.50 8.91 -9.74
C ALA A 54 -8.72 7.98 -9.74
N GLY A 55 -9.37 7.79 -10.91
CA GLY A 55 -10.54 6.92 -11.06
C GLY A 55 -10.28 5.41 -11.05
N GLY A 56 -9.01 4.96 -10.87
CA GLY A 56 -8.67 3.53 -10.75
C GLY A 56 -8.87 2.70 -12.02
N GLY A 57 -9.16 3.33 -13.16
CA GLY A 57 -9.48 2.63 -14.41
C GLY A 57 -8.35 1.74 -14.93
N TYR A 58 -7.11 2.09 -14.69
CA TYR A 58 -5.94 1.33 -15.12
C TYR A 58 -5.67 0.08 -14.27
N TRP A 59 -6.12 0.05 -13.00
CA TRP A 59 -5.75 -0.98 -12.03
C TRP A 59 -6.86 -2.01 -11.78
N ARG A 60 -7.99 -1.94 -12.48
CA ARG A 60 -9.14 -2.86 -12.31
C ARG A 60 -8.78 -4.34 -12.48
N HIS A 61 -7.77 -4.66 -13.30
CA HIS A 61 -7.31 -6.03 -13.48
C HIS A 61 -6.60 -6.59 -12.23
N ASP A 62 -5.98 -5.72 -11.45
CA ASP A 62 -5.18 -6.09 -10.28
C ASP A 62 -6.06 -6.44 -9.08
N TYR A 63 -7.31 -5.95 -9.05
CA TYR A 63 -8.26 -6.21 -7.97
C TYR A 63 -8.85 -7.64 -7.97
N LYS A 64 -8.75 -8.39 -9.07
CA LYS A 64 -9.33 -9.74 -9.18
C LYS A 64 -8.90 -10.68 -8.05
N TYR A 65 -7.66 -10.52 -7.60
CA TYR A 65 -7.12 -11.34 -6.53
C TYR A 65 -7.72 -10.95 -5.17
N ALA A 66 -7.84 -9.65 -4.88
CA ALA A 66 -8.52 -9.14 -3.70
C ALA A 66 -9.97 -9.62 -3.67
N PHE A 67 -10.69 -9.51 -4.78
CA PHE A 67 -12.07 -10.00 -4.88
C PHE A 67 -12.20 -11.50 -4.63
N SER A 68 -11.23 -12.32 -5.09
CA SER A 68 -11.25 -13.77 -4.83
C SER A 68 -11.12 -14.09 -3.34
N ILE A 69 -10.34 -13.29 -2.62
CA ILE A 69 -10.16 -13.41 -1.17
C ILE A 69 -11.40 -12.93 -0.43
N ILE A 70 -11.95 -11.76 -0.79
CA ILE A 70 -13.20 -11.23 -0.21
C ILE A 70 -14.34 -12.25 -0.39
N LYS A 71 -14.50 -12.81 -1.59
CA LYS A 71 -15.48 -13.87 -1.88
C LYS A 71 -15.31 -15.10 -0.97
N LYS A 72 -14.06 -15.48 -0.66
CA LYS A 72 -13.74 -16.62 0.19
C LYS A 72 -13.98 -16.34 1.68
N ILE A 73 -13.59 -15.13 2.13
CA ILE A 73 -13.69 -14.71 3.53
C ILE A 73 -15.15 -14.39 3.88
N LYS A 74 -15.91 -13.78 2.96
CA LYS A 74 -17.25 -13.24 3.17
C LYS A 74 -17.30 -12.33 4.41
N PRO A 75 -16.51 -11.24 4.43
CA PRO A 75 -16.46 -10.38 5.60
C PRO A 75 -17.77 -9.62 5.76
N GLU A 76 -18.17 -9.35 7.01
CA GLU A 76 -19.28 -8.46 7.33
C GLU A 76 -18.92 -7.00 7.01
N ASN A 77 -17.66 -6.62 7.26
CA ASN A 77 -17.17 -5.28 7.00
C ASN A 77 -15.74 -5.27 6.42
N LEU A 78 -15.47 -4.22 5.67
CA LEU A 78 -14.19 -3.95 5.04
C LEU A 78 -13.90 -2.45 5.09
N ILE A 79 -12.63 -2.07 5.29
CA ILE A 79 -12.16 -0.69 5.11
C ILE A 79 -11.04 -0.63 4.07
N ASP A 80 -11.08 0.42 3.22
CA ASP A 80 -10.01 0.73 2.25
C ASP A 80 -9.22 1.96 2.72
N ILE A 81 -7.91 1.79 2.93
CA ILE A 81 -7.01 2.82 3.43
C ILE A 81 -6.28 3.48 2.26
N GLY A 82 -6.41 4.81 2.14
CA GLY A 82 -6.04 5.55 0.94
C GLY A 82 -7.00 5.21 -0.20
N CYS A 83 -8.30 5.32 0.06
CA CYS A 83 -9.36 4.87 -0.85
C CYS A 83 -9.45 5.68 -2.15
N GLY A 84 -8.81 6.86 -2.20
CA GLY A 84 -8.95 7.79 -3.32
C GLY A 84 -10.43 8.10 -3.59
N PRO A 85 -10.85 8.17 -4.86
CA PRO A 85 -12.24 8.45 -5.23
C PRO A 85 -13.15 7.21 -5.15
N GLY A 86 -12.79 6.17 -4.42
CA GLY A 86 -13.62 5.00 -4.14
C GLY A 86 -13.77 3.99 -5.28
N ALA A 87 -12.83 3.95 -6.23
CA ALA A 87 -12.94 3.06 -7.39
C ALA A 87 -12.93 1.57 -7.02
N PHE A 88 -12.06 1.16 -6.08
CA PHE A 88 -12.03 -0.21 -5.57
C PHE A 88 -13.32 -0.55 -4.82
N LEU A 89 -13.75 0.32 -3.90
CA LEU A 89 -14.97 0.12 -3.11
C LEU A 89 -16.23 0.06 -3.97
N SER A 90 -16.29 0.81 -5.07
CA SER A 90 -17.40 0.74 -6.04
C SER A 90 -17.52 -0.66 -6.68
N GLU A 91 -16.40 -1.30 -7.01
CA GLU A 91 -16.43 -2.68 -7.51
C GLU A 91 -16.76 -3.69 -6.40
N VAL A 92 -16.30 -3.47 -5.16
CA VAL A 92 -16.68 -4.30 -3.99
C VAL A 92 -18.17 -4.21 -3.75
N SER A 93 -18.75 -2.99 -3.72
CA SER A 93 -20.20 -2.77 -3.56
C SER A 93 -21.02 -3.51 -4.60
N ARG A 94 -20.57 -3.48 -5.86
CA ARG A 94 -21.24 -4.16 -6.96
C ARG A 94 -21.18 -5.69 -6.88
N LEU A 95 -20.03 -6.24 -6.42
CA LEU A 95 -19.76 -7.68 -6.40
C LEU A 95 -20.19 -8.36 -5.10
N PHE A 96 -20.22 -7.62 -4.00
CA PHE A 96 -20.45 -8.08 -2.63
C PHE A 96 -21.33 -7.06 -1.90
N PRO A 97 -22.61 -6.89 -2.32
CA PRO A 97 -23.49 -5.85 -1.79
C PRO A 97 -23.83 -6.02 -0.29
N GLU A 98 -23.57 -7.19 0.27
CA GLU A 98 -23.76 -7.50 1.69
C GLU A 98 -22.64 -6.98 2.60
N VAL A 99 -21.48 -6.60 2.04
CA VAL A 99 -20.33 -6.12 2.80
C VAL A 99 -20.50 -4.67 3.20
N GLN A 100 -20.43 -4.38 4.50
CA GLN A 100 -20.41 -2.99 4.98
C GLN A 100 -19.07 -2.33 4.61
N LEU A 101 -19.14 -1.27 3.82
CA LEU A 101 -17.97 -0.58 3.28
C LEU A 101 -17.58 0.59 4.15
N ASN A 102 -16.27 0.71 4.38
CA ASN A 102 -15.67 1.85 5.06
C ASN A 102 -14.46 2.33 4.24
N ALA A 103 -14.13 3.61 4.39
CA ALA A 103 -13.08 4.27 3.64
C ALA A 103 -12.31 5.26 4.52
N LEU A 104 -11.01 5.37 4.29
CA LEU A 104 -10.18 6.41 4.87
C LEU A 104 -9.25 6.97 3.79
N ASP A 105 -9.17 8.29 3.70
CA ASP A 105 -8.23 9.00 2.84
C ASP A 105 -7.76 10.29 3.52
N LEU A 106 -6.56 10.75 3.17
CA LEU A 106 -6.01 12.02 3.68
C LEU A 106 -6.73 13.24 3.10
N SER A 107 -7.34 13.10 1.91
CA SER A 107 -8.02 14.14 1.16
C SER A 107 -9.51 14.12 1.46
N GLU A 108 -10.04 15.24 1.95
CA GLU A 108 -11.48 15.43 2.15
C GLU A 108 -12.24 15.35 0.82
N GLU A 109 -11.66 15.85 -0.27
CA GLU A 109 -12.24 15.79 -1.62
C GLU A 109 -12.35 14.37 -2.15
N MET A 110 -11.37 13.49 -1.84
CA MET A 110 -11.46 12.06 -2.18
C MET A 110 -12.56 11.38 -1.38
N ILE A 111 -12.73 11.73 -0.12
CA ILE A 111 -13.83 11.22 0.72
C ILE A 111 -15.19 11.62 0.17
N GLU A 112 -15.38 12.88 -0.23
CA GLU A 112 -16.63 13.34 -0.83
C GLU A 112 -16.91 12.66 -2.19
N GLU A 113 -15.88 12.48 -3.03
CA GLU A 113 -16.02 11.72 -4.27
C GLU A 113 -16.39 10.26 -4.02
N THR A 114 -15.79 9.63 -3.01
CA THR A 114 -16.10 8.25 -2.59
C THR A 114 -17.55 8.12 -2.13
N LYS A 115 -18.04 9.03 -1.30
CA LYS A 115 -19.45 9.07 -0.86
C LYS A 115 -20.40 9.24 -2.04
N SER A 116 -20.08 10.17 -2.95
CA SER A 116 -20.87 10.40 -4.17
C SER A 116 -20.93 9.17 -5.06
N ARG A 117 -19.80 8.52 -5.32
CA ARG A 117 -19.67 7.33 -6.16
C ARG A 117 -20.44 6.13 -5.62
N LEU A 118 -20.49 5.97 -4.32
CA LEU A 118 -21.18 4.88 -3.62
C LEU A 118 -22.61 5.25 -3.21
N SER A 119 -23.12 6.40 -3.63
CA SER A 119 -24.47 6.88 -3.31
C SER A 119 -24.76 6.86 -1.79
N GLY A 120 -23.76 7.18 -0.97
CA GLY A 120 -23.85 7.19 0.48
C GLY A 120 -23.76 5.83 1.17
N ASN A 121 -23.63 4.72 0.42
CA ASN A 121 -23.53 3.36 0.99
C ASN A 121 -22.09 3.06 1.45
N VAL A 122 -21.46 4.00 2.14
CA VAL A 122 -20.10 3.88 2.68
C VAL A 122 -19.95 4.80 3.89
N THR A 123 -19.30 4.31 4.94
CA THR A 123 -18.79 5.17 6.02
C THR A 123 -17.39 5.63 5.64
N ALA A 124 -17.24 6.90 5.25
CA ALA A 124 -15.99 7.44 4.77
C ALA A 124 -15.51 8.60 5.66
N THR A 125 -14.24 8.50 6.08
CA THR A 125 -13.60 9.40 7.04
C THR A 125 -12.32 9.99 6.45
N ALA A 126 -12.16 11.31 6.54
CA ALA A 126 -10.88 11.95 6.26
C ALA A 126 -9.92 11.70 7.42
N GLY A 127 -8.69 11.25 7.11
CA GLY A 127 -7.73 10.92 8.15
C GLY A 127 -6.38 10.46 7.62
N ASP A 128 -5.38 10.54 8.50
CA ASP A 128 -4.01 10.11 8.21
C ASP A 128 -3.87 8.61 8.45
N SER A 129 -3.40 7.88 7.42
CA SER A 129 -3.13 6.44 7.50
C SER A 129 -2.06 6.06 8.55
N GLU A 130 -1.22 7.01 8.95
CA GLU A 130 -0.18 6.81 9.97
C GLU A 130 -0.66 7.08 11.41
N ASN A 131 -1.90 7.60 11.59
CA ASN A 131 -2.56 7.85 12.85
C ASN A 131 -4.08 7.89 12.62
N MET A 132 -4.69 6.72 12.46
CA MET A 132 -6.09 6.60 12.05
C MET A 132 -7.05 6.92 13.19
N PRO A 133 -8.07 7.79 12.98
CA PRO A 133 -9.11 8.08 13.97
C PRO A 133 -10.16 6.95 14.01
N LEU A 134 -9.71 5.72 14.23
CA LEU A 134 -10.50 4.50 14.19
C LEU A 134 -10.20 3.63 15.41
N GLU A 135 -11.19 2.88 15.88
CA GLU A 135 -11.07 1.99 17.03
C GLU A 135 -10.25 0.72 16.71
N ASP A 136 -9.68 0.11 17.76
CA ASP A 136 -8.99 -1.16 17.68
C ASP A 136 -9.94 -2.30 17.27
N GLU A 137 -9.43 -3.27 16.54
CA GLU A 137 -10.12 -4.53 16.23
C GLU A 137 -11.53 -4.36 15.63
N GLN A 138 -11.72 -3.33 14.82
CA GLN A 138 -13.01 -2.95 14.24
C GLN A 138 -13.35 -3.70 12.94
N TYR A 139 -12.35 -4.03 12.09
CA TYR A 139 -12.56 -4.53 10.74
C TYR A 139 -12.13 -5.98 10.55
N GLN A 140 -12.87 -6.72 9.73
CA GLN A 140 -12.49 -8.09 9.34
C GLN A 140 -11.52 -8.09 8.16
N VAL A 141 -11.61 -7.10 7.28
CA VAL A 141 -10.69 -6.92 6.15
C VAL A 141 -10.26 -5.45 6.09
N VAL A 142 -8.97 -5.24 5.98
CA VAL A 142 -8.35 -3.95 5.63
C VAL A 142 -7.72 -4.10 4.25
N THR A 143 -8.02 -3.18 3.36
CA THR A 143 -7.38 -3.06 2.05
C THR A 143 -6.55 -1.79 1.98
N CYS A 144 -5.47 -1.83 1.19
CA CYS A 144 -4.66 -0.66 0.82
C CYS A 144 -4.25 -0.86 -0.63
N ASN A 145 -4.86 -0.08 -1.52
CA ASN A 145 -4.71 -0.27 -2.95
C ASN A 145 -4.05 0.96 -3.59
N MET A 146 -2.86 0.78 -4.19
CA MET A 146 -2.11 1.83 -4.88
C MET A 146 -1.95 3.09 -4.02
N SER A 147 -1.55 2.92 -2.76
CA SER A 147 -1.49 4.01 -1.80
C SER A 147 -0.24 4.00 -0.91
N ILE A 148 0.30 2.82 -0.54
CA ILE A 148 1.43 2.75 0.41
C ILE A 148 2.69 3.47 -0.10
N HIS A 149 2.85 3.60 -1.41
CA HIS A 149 3.96 4.31 -2.03
C HIS A 149 3.94 5.83 -1.78
N HIS A 150 2.83 6.38 -1.28
CA HIS A 150 2.70 7.78 -0.85
C HIS A 150 3.00 7.99 0.64
N TYR A 151 3.18 6.92 1.45
CA TYR A 151 3.30 7.06 2.90
C TYR A 151 4.74 7.34 3.33
N PRO A 152 5.03 8.50 3.96
CA PRO A 152 6.37 8.81 4.47
C PRO A 152 6.86 7.83 5.54
N HIS A 153 5.95 7.36 6.38
CA HIS A 153 6.24 6.36 7.43
C HIS A 153 5.40 5.10 7.25
N PRO A 154 5.68 4.25 6.24
CA PRO A 154 4.83 3.11 5.89
C PRO A 154 4.69 2.11 7.03
N GLN A 155 5.69 1.99 7.91
CA GLN A 155 5.60 1.12 9.08
C GLN A 155 4.51 1.58 10.05
N LYS A 156 4.34 2.92 10.26
CA LYS A 156 3.26 3.44 11.09
C LYS A 156 1.90 3.09 10.51
N ALA A 157 1.73 3.30 9.20
CA ALA A 157 0.48 2.98 8.50
C ALA A 157 0.15 1.47 8.59
N VAL A 158 1.14 0.59 8.38
CA VAL A 158 0.93 -0.87 8.48
C VAL A 158 0.65 -1.29 9.93
N ASN A 159 1.25 -0.63 10.94
CA ASN A 159 0.93 -0.87 12.34
C ASN A 159 -0.52 -0.46 12.66
N GLU A 160 -0.98 0.67 12.14
CA GLU A 160 -2.37 1.11 12.28
C GLU A 160 -3.34 0.14 11.58
N MET A 161 -3.03 -0.32 10.36
CA MET A 161 -3.81 -1.35 9.67
C MET A 161 -3.90 -2.64 10.51
N TYR A 162 -2.82 -3.01 11.20
CA TYR A 162 -2.83 -4.15 12.13
C TYR A 162 -3.71 -3.86 13.35
N ARG A 163 -3.60 -2.67 13.94
CA ARG A 163 -4.39 -2.27 15.12
C ARG A 163 -5.88 -2.37 14.88
N ILE A 164 -6.37 -1.78 13.79
CA ILE A 164 -7.80 -1.72 13.47
C ILE A 164 -8.40 -3.05 12.98
N LEU A 165 -7.57 -4.02 12.59
CA LEU A 165 -8.04 -5.35 12.20
C LEU A 165 -8.48 -6.17 13.43
N LYS A 166 -9.59 -6.88 13.32
CA LYS A 166 -10.02 -7.92 14.25
C LYS A 166 -9.00 -9.07 14.29
N LYS A 167 -8.93 -9.78 15.40
CA LYS A 167 -8.15 -11.04 15.48
C LYS A 167 -8.64 -12.02 14.42
N GLY A 168 -7.69 -12.55 13.65
CA GLY A 168 -8.00 -13.42 12.52
C GLY A 168 -8.41 -12.69 11.24
N GLY A 169 -8.45 -11.36 11.24
CA GLY A 169 -8.72 -10.51 10.08
C GLY A 169 -7.60 -10.52 9.05
N TYR A 170 -7.85 -9.95 7.88
CA TYR A 170 -6.95 -10.00 6.73
C TYR A 170 -6.57 -8.61 6.25
N LEU A 171 -5.28 -8.40 6.01
CA LEU A 171 -4.74 -7.30 5.22
C LEU A 171 -4.62 -7.73 3.76
N LEU A 172 -5.15 -6.92 2.83
CA LEU A 172 -4.97 -7.06 1.39
C LEU A 172 -4.28 -5.79 0.88
N LEU A 173 -2.97 -5.85 0.70
CA LEU A 173 -2.15 -4.73 0.25
C LEU A 173 -1.77 -4.96 -1.22
N ASN A 174 -2.11 -4.03 -2.09
CA ASN A 174 -1.83 -4.05 -3.52
C ASN A 174 -1.17 -2.75 -3.94
N ASP A 175 0.02 -2.83 -4.57
CA ASP A 175 0.75 -1.63 -4.98
C ASP A 175 1.71 -1.91 -6.16
N MET A 176 2.44 -0.88 -6.55
CA MET A 176 3.43 -0.93 -7.62
C MET A 176 4.67 -1.72 -7.23
N ASP A 177 5.21 -2.49 -8.18
CA ASP A 177 6.55 -3.06 -8.12
C ASP A 177 7.04 -3.33 -9.55
N CYS A 178 8.30 -3.10 -9.80
CA CYS A 178 8.95 -3.41 -11.08
C CYS A 178 10.36 -3.98 -10.87
N ALA A 179 11.03 -4.31 -11.97
CA ALA A 179 12.40 -4.82 -11.93
C ALA A 179 13.35 -3.83 -11.24
N ALA A 180 14.33 -4.35 -10.51
CA ALA A 180 15.23 -3.56 -9.66
C ALA A 180 15.85 -2.33 -10.34
N PRO A 181 16.38 -2.39 -11.58
CA PRO A 181 16.95 -1.20 -12.20
C PRO A 181 15.90 -0.11 -12.47
N ILE A 182 14.70 -0.49 -12.90
CA ILE A 182 13.60 0.47 -13.14
C ILE A 182 13.14 1.08 -11.81
N ARG A 183 13.00 0.26 -10.76
CA ARG A 183 12.61 0.70 -9.42
C ARG A 183 13.63 1.69 -8.84
N ALA A 184 14.92 1.47 -9.03
CA ALA A 184 15.96 2.38 -8.56
C ALA A 184 15.82 3.77 -9.23
N VAL A 185 15.58 3.82 -10.53
CA VAL A 185 15.34 5.06 -11.28
C VAL A 185 14.04 5.73 -10.81
N ALA A 186 12.95 4.97 -10.66
CA ALA A 186 11.67 5.49 -10.17
C ALA A 186 11.83 6.10 -8.76
N ASN A 187 12.46 5.40 -7.83
CA ASN A 187 12.68 5.88 -6.47
C ASN A 187 13.59 7.11 -6.38
N PHE A 188 14.48 7.31 -7.34
CA PHE A 188 15.25 8.55 -7.43
C PHE A 188 14.37 9.74 -7.81
N TRP A 189 13.38 9.55 -8.70
CA TRP A 189 12.49 10.61 -9.18
C TRP A 189 11.26 10.84 -8.31
N PHE A 190 10.71 9.82 -7.67
CA PHE A 190 9.46 9.89 -6.90
C PHE A 190 9.37 11.08 -5.95
N PRO A 191 10.34 11.33 -5.05
CA PRO A 191 10.23 12.45 -4.11
C PRO A 191 10.23 13.83 -4.79
N ARG A 192 10.61 13.88 -6.07
CA ARG A 192 10.67 15.11 -6.90
C ARG A 192 9.40 15.34 -7.71
N LEU A 193 8.52 14.34 -7.80
CA LEU A 193 7.26 14.43 -8.51
C LEU A 193 6.22 15.18 -7.67
N LYS A 194 5.27 15.82 -8.37
CA LYS A 194 4.20 16.59 -7.73
C LYS A 194 3.15 15.71 -7.03
N ALA A 195 3.08 14.42 -7.40
CA ALA A 195 2.10 13.49 -6.86
C ALA A 195 2.37 13.07 -5.40
N GLY A 196 3.52 13.47 -4.83
CA GLY A 196 3.88 13.11 -3.46
C GLY A 196 4.24 11.64 -3.28
N ASP A 197 4.66 10.98 -4.39
CA ASP A 197 5.20 9.62 -4.31
C ASP A 197 6.46 9.63 -3.44
N VAL A 198 6.57 8.68 -2.53
CA VAL A 198 7.72 8.53 -1.64
C VAL A 198 8.63 7.43 -2.13
N LYS A 199 8.09 6.22 -2.29
CA LYS A 199 8.92 5.05 -2.62
C LYS A 199 8.11 3.90 -3.21
N MET A 200 8.63 3.28 -4.25
CA MET A 200 8.20 1.96 -4.73
C MET A 200 8.95 0.87 -3.96
N TYR A 201 8.22 0.02 -3.27
CA TYR A 201 8.78 -1.04 -2.42
C TYR A 201 9.00 -2.33 -3.20
N ASN A 202 10.05 -3.07 -2.86
CA ASN A 202 10.25 -4.42 -3.34
C ASN A 202 9.54 -5.44 -2.43
N ARG A 203 9.57 -6.72 -2.85
CA ARG A 203 8.97 -7.82 -2.11
C ARG A 203 9.45 -7.92 -0.66
N ASP A 204 10.76 -7.86 -0.47
CA ASP A 204 11.34 -8.12 0.86
C ASP A 204 11.06 -6.97 1.82
N GLU A 205 11.03 -5.73 1.31
CA GLU A 205 10.61 -4.55 2.08
C GLU A 205 9.15 -4.62 2.50
N ILE A 206 8.23 -4.99 1.61
CA ILE A 206 6.79 -5.15 1.93
C ILE A 206 6.58 -6.29 2.95
N VAL A 207 7.23 -7.42 2.74
CA VAL A 207 7.12 -8.57 3.65
C VAL A 207 7.65 -8.21 5.03
N GLU A 208 8.75 -7.45 5.11
CA GLU A 208 9.32 -7.01 6.39
C GLU A 208 8.40 -6.00 7.11
N LEU A 209 7.85 -4.99 6.41
CA LEU A 209 6.87 -4.05 6.98
C LEU A 209 5.68 -4.78 7.60
N VAL A 210 5.10 -5.72 6.85
CA VAL A 210 3.93 -6.49 7.29
C VAL A 210 4.27 -7.42 8.46
N LYS A 211 5.44 -8.08 8.41
CA LYS A 211 5.93 -8.96 9.49
C LYS A 211 6.23 -8.18 10.77
N THR A 212 6.88 -7.03 10.66
CA THR A 212 7.22 -6.16 11.80
C THR A 212 5.98 -5.65 12.52
N ALA A 213 4.89 -5.39 11.81
CA ALA A 213 3.60 -5.03 12.40
C ALA A 213 2.92 -6.18 13.18
N GLY A 214 3.39 -7.42 13.04
CA GLY A 214 2.86 -8.60 13.76
C GLY A 214 2.00 -9.53 12.92
N PHE A 215 1.81 -9.24 11.63
CA PHE A 215 1.06 -10.12 10.74
C PHE A 215 1.71 -11.48 10.55
N LYS A 216 0.87 -12.50 10.34
CA LYS A 216 1.26 -13.89 10.08
C LYS A 216 0.72 -14.36 8.72
N LYS A 217 1.15 -15.55 8.28
CA LYS A 217 0.68 -16.19 7.03
C LYS A 217 0.78 -15.25 5.82
N ILE A 218 1.90 -14.51 5.73
CA ILE A 218 2.15 -13.52 4.69
C ILE A 218 2.35 -14.22 3.35
N LYS A 219 1.60 -13.80 2.34
CA LYS A 219 1.69 -14.28 0.96
C LYS A 219 1.87 -13.09 0.02
N TYR A 220 3.02 -12.99 -0.58
CA TYR A 220 3.31 -12.01 -1.62
C TYR A 220 3.22 -12.63 -3.00
N ARG A 221 2.57 -11.95 -3.94
CA ARG A 221 2.45 -12.40 -5.33
C ARG A 221 2.53 -11.20 -6.27
N LYS A 222 3.34 -11.30 -7.32
CA LYS A 222 3.23 -10.41 -8.47
C LYS A 222 1.96 -10.73 -9.24
N ILE A 223 1.18 -9.71 -9.55
CA ILE A 223 -0.06 -9.80 -10.34
C ILE A 223 0.24 -9.49 -11.80
N THR A 224 1.01 -8.43 -12.04
CA THR A 224 1.54 -8.03 -13.34
C THR A 224 3.06 -7.79 -13.20
N PRO A 225 3.79 -7.49 -14.30
CA PRO A 225 5.18 -7.05 -14.20
C PRO A 225 5.37 -5.77 -13.35
N PHE A 226 4.29 -5.00 -13.13
CA PHE A 226 4.33 -3.68 -12.50
C PHE A 226 3.54 -3.58 -11.19
N THR A 227 2.85 -4.63 -10.76
CA THR A 227 2.03 -4.63 -9.55
C THR A 227 2.15 -5.92 -8.76
N PHE A 228 1.92 -5.82 -7.45
CA PHE A 228 1.89 -6.97 -6.55
C PHE A 228 0.65 -6.95 -5.65
N GLN A 229 0.36 -8.09 -5.06
CA GLN A 229 -0.52 -8.20 -3.91
C GLN A 229 0.19 -8.93 -2.77
N CYS A 230 0.10 -8.37 -1.58
CA CYS A 230 0.48 -8.99 -0.33
C CYS A 230 -0.78 -9.24 0.50
N ILE A 231 -0.97 -10.49 0.92
CA ILE A 231 -2.07 -10.92 1.78
C ILE A 231 -1.47 -11.38 3.09
N ALA A 232 -1.98 -10.88 4.21
CA ALA A 232 -1.52 -11.28 5.53
C ALA A 232 -2.68 -11.42 6.51
N LYS A 233 -2.46 -12.15 7.60
CA LYS A 233 -3.47 -12.42 8.62
C LYS A 233 -3.01 -11.90 9.99
N LYS A 234 -3.89 -11.19 10.70
CA LYS A 234 -3.69 -10.84 12.11
C LYS A 234 -3.87 -12.05 13.04
#